data_34a3b1606a33a709f8346cac95d5cb24
#
_entry.id   34a3b1606a33a709f8346cac95d5cb24
#
_cell.length_a   1.000
_cell.length_b   1.000
_cell.length_c   1.000
_cell.angle_alpha   90.00
_cell.angle_beta   90.00
_cell.angle_gamma   90.00
#
_symmetry.space_group_name_H-M   'P 1'
#
loop_
_entity.id
_entity.type
_entity.pdbx_description
1 polymer ?
#
loop_
_entity_poly.entity_id
_entity_poly.type
_entity_poly.pdbx_seq_one_letter_code
_entity_poly.pdbx_strand_id
1 'polypeptide(L)'
;MTLTIDAPAVFRPLDQPSRYKGLHGGRGSGKSWHAATMLVLRCLKEPGIRVVCAREIQKTLAESAKRLIEDRIASLGVGHLFNCQHDKILTPGDGSITFWGLADKNAESIKSLEAVKICWIEESQTLTKRSLDLLRPTIRAEGSEIWATWNPTRKSDAIDVFLRQKAPDNAIVVEANWRHNPFFPAVLNDECLHY
;
A
#
# COMPACT_ATOMS: atom_id res chain seq x y z
N MET A 1 22.63 -5.02 -9.76
CA MET A 1 22.55 -4.89 -8.29
C MET A 1 21.62 -5.96 -7.76
N THR A 2 22.05 -6.82 -6.84
CA THR A 2 21.20 -7.84 -6.20
C THR A 2 20.76 -7.29 -4.87
N LEU A 3 19.45 -7.12 -4.67
CA LEU A 3 18.87 -6.71 -3.39
C LEU A 3 18.36 -7.97 -2.68
N THR A 4 18.89 -8.23 -1.49
CA THR A 4 18.36 -9.26 -0.62
C THR A 4 17.31 -8.62 0.30
N ILE A 5 16.09 -9.16 0.27
CA ILE A 5 14.97 -8.64 1.05
C ILE A 5 14.52 -9.73 2.01
N ASP A 6 14.63 -9.41 3.27
CA ASP A 6 14.06 -10.25 4.33
C ASP A 6 12.59 -9.84 4.53
N ALA A 7 11.69 -10.68 4.06
CA ALA A 7 10.24 -10.45 4.15
C ALA A 7 9.53 -11.67 4.77
N PRO A 8 8.54 -11.44 5.63
CA PRO A 8 7.76 -12.52 6.20
C PRO A 8 7.16 -13.41 5.12
N ALA A 9 7.30 -14.74 5.28
CA ALA A 9 6.86 -15.72 4.29
C ALA A 9 5.35 -15.62 3.96
N VAL A 10 4.54 -15.12 4.91
CA VAL A 10 3.10 -14.93 4.74
C VAL A 10 2.77 -13.99 3.58
N PHE A 11 3.68 -13.08 3.20
CA PHE A 11 3.45 -12.11 2.12
C PHE A 11 3.88 -12.60 0.73
N ARG A 12 4.54 -13.77 0.61
CA ARG A 12 4.99 -14.32 -0.69
C ARG A 12 3.91 -14.38 -1.79
N PRO A 13 2.63 -14.68 -1.50
CA PRO A 13 1.60 -14.67 -2.54
C PRO A 13 1.45 -13.32 -3.26
N LEU A 14 1.79 -12.21 -2.58
CA LEU A 14 1.68 -10.85 -3.13
C LEU A 14 2.74 -10.54 -4.20
N ASP A 15 3.78 -11.36 -4.34
CA ASP A 15 4.78 -11.22 -5.40
C ASP A 15 4.20 -11.52 -6.79
N GLN A 16 3.09 -12.27 -6.83
CA GLN A 16 2.41 -12.59 -8.08
C GLN A 16 1.62 -11.36 -8.61
N PRO A 17 1.58 -11.15 -9.93
CA PRO A 17 0.73 -10.12 -10.52
C PRO A 17 -0.74 -10.36 -10.17
N SER A 18 -1.44 -9.32 -9.73
CA SER A 18 -2.87 -9.39 -9.44
C SER A 18 -3.48 -7.99 -9.48
N ARG A 19 -4.70 -7.88 -9.97
CA ARG A 19 -5.41 -6.59 -10.04
C ARG A 19 -5.62 -5.98 -8.65
N TYR A 20 -5.93 -6.81 -7.67
CA TYR A 20 -6.15 -6.38 -6.30
C TYR A 20 -5.24 -7.14 -5.34
N LYS A 21 -4.59 -6.40 -4.45
CA LYS A 21 -3.76 -6.98 -3.39
C LYS A 21 -4.23 -6.47 -2.05
N GLY A 22 -4.68 -7.36 -1.18
CA GLY A 22 -5.15 -7.05 0.16
C GLY A 22 -4.20 -7.57 1.23
N LEU A 23 -3.80 -6.70 2.15
CA LEU A 23 -3.00 -7.05 3.33
C LEU A 23 -3.77 -6.63 4.57
N HIS A 24 -4.35 -7.56 5.28
CA HIS A 24 -5.13 -7.26 6.47
C HIS A 24 -4.65 -8.00 7.72
N GLY A 25 -5.12 -7.56 8.89
CA GLY A 25 -4.83 -8.17 10.19
C GLY A 25 -4.41 -7.17 11.26
N GLY A 26 -3.87 -7.66 12.36
CA GLY A 26 -3.56 -6.84 13.53
C GLY A 26 -2.43 -5.83 13.35
N ARG A 27 -2.31 -4.91 14.31
CA ARG A 27 -1.16 -4.00 14.39
C ARG A 27 0.14 -4.79 14.58
N GLY A 28 1.26 -4.23 14.18
CA GLY A 28 2.57 -4.86 14.33
C GLY A 28 2.86 -6.01 13.37
N SER A 29 1.92 -6.39 12.48
CA SER A 29 2.12 -7.48 11.52
C SER A 29 3.06 -7.16 10.35
N GLY A 30 3.52 -5.92 10.20
CA GLY A 30 4.43 -5.53 9.12
C GLY A 30 3.76 -5.24 7.77
N LYS A 31 2.42 -5.20 7.67
CA LYS A 31 1.66 -5.01 6.42
C LYS A 31 2.10 -3.78 5.62
N SER A 32 2.01 -2.59 6.24
CA SER A 32 2.34 -1.32 5.58
C SER A 32 3.82 -1.26 5.23
N TRP A 33 4.68 -1.82 6.09
CA TRP A 33 6.10 -1.93 5.84
C TRP A 33 6.41 -2.82 4.62
N HIS A 34 5.73 -3.96 4.50
CA HIS A 34 5.86 -4.85 3.35
C HIS A 34 5.32 -4.19 2.06
N ALA A 35 4.14 -3.55 2.13
CA ALA A 35 3.58 -2.82 0.99
C ALA A 35 4.51 -1.72 0.49
N ALA A 36 5.11 -0.92 1.39
CA ALA A 36 6.10 0.08 1.04
C ALA A 36 7.36 -0.54 0.40
N THR A 37 7.82 -1.70 0.90
CA THR A 37 8.93 -2.44 0.29
C THR A 37 8.60 -2.88 -1.14
N MET A 38 7.45 -3.53 -1.33
CA MET A 38 6.99 -3.93 -2.67
C MET A 38 6.91 -2.72 -3.62
N LEU A 39 6.43 -1.58 -3.12
CA LEU A 39 6.31 -0.35 -3.90
C LEU A 39 7.67 0.16 -4.38
N VAL A 40 8.66 0.26 -3.49
CA VAL A 40 10.03 0.66 -3.85
C VAL A 40 10.61 -0.29 -4.90
N LEU A 41 10.44 -1.59 -4.73
CA LEU A 41 10.92 -2.59 -5.68
C LEU A 41 10.24 -2.48 -7.04
N ARG A 42 8.93 -2.18 -7.08
CA ARG A 42 8.21 -1.95 -8.34
C ARG A 42 8.73 -0.71 -9.05
N CYS A 43 9.01 0.38 -8.32
CA CYS A 43 9.62 1.58 -8.90
C CYS A 43 11.02 1.31 -9.50
N LEU A 44 11.80 0.42 -8.91
CA LEU A 44 13.11 0.02 -9.44
C LEU A 44 13.00 -0.89 -10.66
N LYS A 45 12.02 -1.79 -10.68
CA LYS A 45 11.78 -2.74 -11.77
C LYS A 45 11.13 -2.10 -13.00
N GLU A 46 10.32 -1.07 -12.80
CA GLU A 46 9.54 -0.40 -13.84
C GLU A 46 9.84 1.12 -13.81
N PRO A 47 10.98 1.56 -14.40
CA PRO A 47 11.30 2.98 -14.50
C PRO A 47 10.18 3.76 -15.21
N GLY A 48 9.85 4.95 -14.71
CA GLY A 48 8.75 5.76 -15.24
C GLY A 48 7.37 5.42 -14.67
N ILE A 49 7.27 4.46 -13.76
CA ILE A 49 6.01 4.07 -13.14
C ILE A 49 5.37 5.22 -12.36
N ARG A 50 4.07 5.40 -12.51
CA ARG A 50 3.28 6.35 -11.72
C ARG A 50 2.51 5.62 -10.62
N VAL A 51 2.71 6.06 -9.39
CA VAL A 51 2.12 5.47 -8.19
C VAL A 51 1.35 6.53 -7.42
N VAL A 52 0.23 6.14 -6.87
CA VAL A 52 -0.52 6.92 -5.88
C VAL A 52 -0.60 6.16 -4.57
N CYS A 53 -0.17 6.80 -3.49
CA CYS A 53 -0.54 6.39 -2.15
C CYS A 53 -1.77 7.19 -1.73
N ALA A 54 -2.84 6.50 -1.37
CA ALA A 54 -4.11 7.11 -1.03
C ALA A 54 -4.57 6.73 0.38
N ARG A 55 -5.34 7.61 0.99
CA ARG A 55 -6.09 7.40 2.23
C ARG A 55 -7.41 8.15 2.13
N GLU A 56 -8.44 7.77 2.86
CA GLU A 56 -9.68 8.53 2.87
C GLU A 56 -9.43 9.98 3.30
N ILE A 57 -8.71 10.21 4.39
CA ILE A 57 -8.38 11.53 4.93
C ILE A 57 -6.88 11.81 4.77
N GLN A 58 -6.52 12.93 4.11
CA GLN A 58 -5.13 13.26 3.76
C GLN A 58 -4.23 13.69 4.94
N LYS A 59 -4.80 14.28 6.02
CA LYS A 59 -4.04 15.00 7.06
C LYS A 59 -2.83 14.26 7.67
N THR A 60 -2.81 12.94 7.64
CA THR A 60 -1.72 12.14 8.21
C THR A 60 -1.01 11.23 7.21
N LEU A 61 -1.48 11.20 5.96
CA LEU A 61 -0.94 10.31 4.93
C LEU A 61 0.49 10.67 4.52
N ALA A 62 0.73 11.95 4.26
CA ALA A 62 2.06 12.42 3.86
C ALA A 62 3.10 12.18 4.96
N GLU A 63 2.71 12.29 6.23
CA GLU A 63 3.62 12.08 7.35
C GLU A 63 3.90 10.60 7.61
N SER A 64 2.91 9.70 7.48
CA SER A 64 3.06 8.29 7.81
C SER A 64 3.51 7.43 6.62
N ALA A 65 2.76 7.42 5.51
CA ALA A 65 3.07 6.55 4.37
C ALA A 65 4.31 7.04 3.60
N LYS A 66 4.45 8.35 3.41
CA LYS A 66 5.62 8.94 2.75
C LYS A 66 6.89 8.62 3.54
N ARG A 67 6.90 8.90 4.84
CA ARG A 67 8.04 8.61 5.71
C ARG A 67 8.38 7.11 5.70
N LEU A 68 7.38 6.23 5.74
CA LEU A 68 7.60 4.80 5.66
C LEU A 68 8.28 4.39 4.34
N ILE A 69 7.88 4.97 3.21
CA ILE A 69 8.51 4.71 1.91
C ILE A 69 9.96 5.24 1.91
N GLU A 70 10.20 6.44 2.44
CA GLU A 70 11.54 7.03 2.56
C GLU A 70 12.45 6.17 3.43
N ASP A 71 11.96 5.67 4.56
CA ASP A 71 12.68 4.74 5.44
C ASP A 71 13.01 3.44 4.70
N ARG A 72 12.12 2.94 3.83
CA ARG A 72 12.38 1.76 3.01
C ARG A 72 13.43 2.02 1.92
N ILE A 73 13.36 3.16 1.24
CA ILE A 73 14.36 3.59 0.26
C ILE A 73 15.74 3.66 0.91
N ALA A 74 15.83 4.27 2.10
CA ALA A 74 17.09 4.38 2.84
C ALA A 74 17.62 3.01 3.27
N SER A 75 16.77 2.16 3.87
CA SER A 75 17.18 0.84 4.39
C SER A 75 17.59 -0.15 3.29
N LEU A 76 17.06 0.01 2.08
CA LEU A 76 17.46 -0.78 0.91
C LEU A 76 18.74 -0.24 0.23
N GLY A 77 19.28 0.89 0.70
CA GLY A 77 20.48 1.51 0.14
C GLY A 77 20.31 2.09 -1.27
N VAL A 78 19.06 2.37 -1.67
CA VAL A 78 18.72 2.84 -3.03
C VAL A 78 18.40 4.33 -3.11
N GLY A 79 18.69 5.08 -2.05
CA GLY A 79 18.36 6.51 -1.95
C GLY A 79 18.89 7.37 -3.10
N HIS A 80 20.02 7.00 -3.69
CA HIS A 80 20.63 7.71 -4.83
C HIS A 80 19.80 7.61 -6.13
N LEU A 81 18.79 6.72 -6.19
CA LEU A 81 17.89 6.54 -7.34
C LEU A 81 16.55 7.26 -7.17
N PHE A 82 16.30 7.84 -6.00
CA PHE A 82 15.05 8.51 -5.66
C PHE A 82 15.31 9.96 -5.26
N ASN A 83 14.35 10.85 -5.55
CA ASN A 83 14.37 12.24 -5.07
C ASN A 83 13.12 12.50 -4.23
N CYS A 84 13.30 12.51 -2.91
CA CYS A 84 12.22 12.72 -1.95
C CYS A 84 11.94 14.23 -1.80
N GLN A 85 10.85 14.70 -2.39
CA GLN A 85 10.37 16.09 -2.31
C GLN A 85 9.30 16.20 -1.21
N HIS A 86 8.87 17.43 -0.92
CA HIS A 86 7.87 17.68 0.12
C HIS A 86 6.54 16.95 -0.14
N ASP A 87 6.03 17.00 -1.36
CA ASP A 87 4.70 16.53 -1.77
C ASP A 87 4.70 15.20 -2.56
N LYS A 88 5.87 14.76 -3.03
CA LYS A 88 6.03 13.56 -3.85
C LYS A 88 7.42 12.95 -3.73
N ILE A 89 7.57 11.74 -4.23
CA ILE A 89 8.87 11.09 -4.41
C ILE A 89 9.05 10.84 -5.92
N LEU A 90 10.10 11.41 -6.51
CA LEU A 90 10.49 11.07 -7.87
C LEU A 90 11.23 9.72 -7.86
N THR A 91 10.90 8.87 -8.82
CA THR A 91 11.43 7.52 -8.94
C THR A 91 12.22 7.38 -10.24
N PRO A 92 13.02 6.33 -10.44
CA PRO A 92 13.79 6.14 -11.67
C PRO A 92 12.94 6.28 -12.94
N GLY A 93 13.52 6.87 -14.02
CA GLY A 93 12.87 7.00 -15.32
C GLY A 93 11.70 8.00 -15.34
N ASP A 94 11.81 9.09 -14.59
CA ASP A 94 10.78 10.15 -14.48
C ASP A 94 9.42 9.66 -13.92
N GLY A 95 9.44 8.56 -13.20
CA GLY A 95 8.29 8.07 -12.46
C GLY A 95 8.04 8.89 -11.18
N SER A 96 6.93 8.61 -10.50
CA SER A 96 6.59 9.34 -9.29
C SER A 96 5.67 8.56 -8.36
N ILE A 97 5.82 8.82 -7.06
CA ILE A 97 4.87 8.44 -6.01
C ILE A 97 4.24 9.72 -5.46
N THR A 98 2.93 9.85 -5.58
CA THR A 98 2.15 10.98 -5.07
C THR A 98 1.21 10.55 -3.95
N PHE A 99 0.76 11.50 -3.12
CA PHE A 99 -0.01 11.24 -1.90
C PHE A 99 -1.36 11.96 -1.95
N TRP A 100 -2.47 11.20 -1.82
CA TRP A 100 -3.82 11.69 -2.07
C TRP A 100 -4.78 11.39 -0.92
N GLY A 101 -5.51 12.42 -0.46
CA GLY A 101 -6.74 12.24 0.30
C GLY A 101 -7.93 12.06 -0.66
N LEU A 102 -8.79 11.09 -0.41
CA LEU A 102 -9.89 10.76 -1.30
C LEU A 102 -11.21 11.44 -0.92
N ALA A 103 -11.43 11.74 0.36
CA ALA A 103 -12.69 12.28 0.87
C ALA A 103 -13.13 13.59 0.17
N ASP A 104 -12.17 14.46 -0.10
CA ASP A 104 -12.43 15.79 -0.66
C ASP A 104 -12.29 15.82 -2.20
N LYS A 105 -12.08 14.68 -2.85
CA LYS A 105 -11.88 14.61 -4.30
C LYS A 105 -13.20 14.37 -5.02
N ASN A 106 -13.45 15.21 -6.02
CA ASN A 106 -14.54 14.98 -6.96
C ASN A 106 -14.14 13.97 -8.05
N ALA A 107 -15.10 13.52 -8.84
CA ALA A 107 -14.87 12.56 -9.91
C ALA A 107 -13.85 13.06 -10.96
N GLU A 108 -13.78 14.38 -11.21
CA GLU A 108 -12.81 14.96 -12.16
C GLU A 108 -11.38 14.89 -11.64
N SER A 109 -11.16 15.21 -10.37
CA SER A 109 -9.83 15.08 -9.75
C SER A 109 -9.35 13.63 -9.78
N ILE A 110 -10.23 12.67 -9.53
CA ILE A 110 -9.89 11.26 -9.55
C ILE A 110 -9.57 10.77 -10.98
N LYS A 111 -10.20 11.31 -12.02
CA LYS A 111 -9.88 10.98 -13.43
C LYS A 111 -8.42 11.21 -13.80
N SER A 112 -7.73 12.16 -13.17
CA SER A 112 -6.30 12.39 -13.40
C SER A 112 -5.39 11.20 -13.03
N LEU A 113 -5.95 10.19 -12.35
CA LEU A 113 -5.25 8.97 -11.97
C LEU A 113 -5.27 7.87 -13.06
N GLU A 114 -5.78 8.13 -14.25
CA GLU A 114 -5.92 7.13 -15.34
C GLU A 114 -4.59 6.47 -15.73
N ALA A 115 -3.49 7.20 -15.69
CA ALA A 115 -2.15 6.70 -16.02
C ALA A 115 -1.42 6.04 -14.85
N VAL A 116 -2.08 5.92 -13.69
CA VAL A 116 -1.49 5.32 -12.48
C VAL A 116 -1.45 3.81 -12.62
N LYS A 117 -0.25 3.24 -12.39
CA LYS A 117 -0.01 1.80 -12.42
C LYS A 117 -0.31 1.13 -11.09
N ILE A 118 0.00 1.80 -9.99
CA ILE A 118 -0.25 1.27 -8.65
C ILE A 118 -0.96 2.34 -7.83
N CYS A 119 -2.09 1.96 -7.26
CA CYS A 119 -2.76 2.73 -6.23
C CYS A 119 -2.71 1.95 -4.92
N TRP A 120 -1.90 2.40 -3.97
CA TRP A 120 -1.85 1.83 -2.63
C TRP A 120 -2.73 2.64 -1.69
N ILE A 121 -3.78 2.00 -1.15
CA ILE A 121 -4.70 2.58 -0.19
C ILE A 121 -4.26 2.14 1.20
N GLU A 122 -3.69 3.06 1.95
CA GLU A 122 -3.22 2.85 3.31
C GLU A 122 -4.33 3.15 4.32
N GLU A 123 -4.40 2.40 5.43
CA GLU A 123 -5.50 2.46 6.41
C GLU A 123 -6.90 2.34 5.76
N SER A 124 -7.04 1.43 4.83
CA SER A 124 -8.24 1.33 4.00
C SER A 124 -9.51 0.87 4.75
N GLN A 125 -9.44 0.57 6.06
CA GLN A 125 -10.63 0.39 6.89
C GLN A 125 -11.51 1.65 6.99
N THR A 126 -10.92 2.83 6.75
CA THR A 126 -11.65 4.10 6.76
C THR A 126 -12.22 4.46 5.38
N LEU A 127 -11.88 3.70 4.33
CA LEU A 127 -12.28 3.98 2.96
C LEU A 127 -13.80 3.89 2.81
N THR A 128 -14.40 4.94 2.27
CA THR A 128 -15.84 4.93 1.98
C THR A 128 -16.16 4.09 0.74
N LYS A 129 -17.36 3.54 0.68
CA LYS A 129 -17.85 2.85 -0.52
C LYS A 129 -17.80 3.76 -1.74
N ARG A 130 -18.15 5.05 -1.59
CA ARG A 130 -18.09 6.05 -2.66
C ARG A 130 -16.67 6.19 -3.22
N SER A 131 -15.67 6.36 -2.35
CA SER A 131 -14.27 6.49 -2.76
C SER A 131 -13.78 5.23 -3.48
N LEU A 132 -14.13 4.04 -2.97
CA LEU A 132 -13.78 2.77 -3.59
C LEU A 132 -14.42 2.62 -4.98
N ASP A 133 -15.71 2.93 -5.11
CA ASP A 133 -16.47 2.81 -6.37
C ASP A 133 -15.97 3.79 -7.44
N LEU A 134 -15.46 4.97 -7.05
CA LEU A 134 -14.85 5.94 -7.96
C LEU A 134 -13.43 5.51 -8.37
N LEU A 135 -12.64 5.02 -7.43
CA LEU A 135 -11.23 4.70 -7.66
C LEU A 135 -11.04 3.50 -8.58
N ARG A 136 -11.81 2.44 -8.37
CA ARG A 136 -11.68 1.16 -9.09
C ARG A 136 -11.73 1.30 -10.63
N PRO A 137 -12.71 1.98 -11.23
CA PRO A 137 -12.74 2.17 -12.68
C PRO A 137 -11.74 3.21 -13.19
N THR A 138 -11.20 4.07 -12.30
CA THR A 138 -10.26 5.11 -12.69
C THR A 138 -8.85 4.58 -12.83
N ILE A 139 -8.40 3.72 -11.92
CA ILE A 139 -7.09 3.05 -12.04
C ILE A 139 -7.21 1.98 -13.11
N ARG A 140 -6.94 2.34 -14.37
CA ARG A 140 -7.23 1.51 -15.56
C ARG A 140 -6.08 1.36 -16.55
N ALA A 141 -4.90 1.85 -16.22
CA ALA A 141 -3.72 1.59 -17.02
C ALA A 141 -3.51 0.07 -17.17
N GLU A 142 -3.05 -0.38 -18.32
CA GLU A 142 -2.80 -1.80 -18.58
C GLU A 142 -1.88 -2.39 -17.49
N GLY A 143 -2.27 -3.53 -16.90
CA GLY A 143 -1.55 -4.16 -15.80
C GLY A 143 -1.53 -3.34 -14.50
N SER A 144 -2.47 -2.38 -14.32
CA SER A 144 -2.54 -1.61 -13.09
C SER A 144 -3.07 -2.42 -11.92
N GLU A 145 -2.58 -2.10 -10.73
CA GLU A 145 -2.89 -2.79 -9.48
C GLU A 145 -3.46 -1.80 -8.45
N ILE A 146 -4.41 -2.28 -7.64
CA ILE A 146 -4.92 -1.57 -6.45
C ILE A 146 -4.53 -2.40 -5.23
N TRP A 147 -3.74 -1.81 -4.36
CA TRP A 147 -3.29 -2.42 -3.12
C TRP A 147 -4.03 -1.80 -1.94
N ALA A 148 -4.37 -2.59 -0.95
CA ALA A 148 -5.04 -2.14 0.26
C ALA A 148 -4.37 -2.74 1.49
N THR A 149 -4.04 -1.87 2.47
CA THR A 149 -3.54 -2.29 3.78
C THR A 149 -4.49 -1.81 4.86
N TRP A 150 -4.97 -2.72 5.74
CA TRP A 150 -5.88 -2.34 6.81
C TRP A 150 -5.86 -3.26 8.03
N ASN A 151 -6.29 -2.71 9.14
CA ASN A 151 -6.66 -3.46 10.32
C ASN A 151 -8.20 -3.61 10.30
N PRO A 152 -8.75 -4.82 10.17
CA PRO A 152 -10.20 -5.02 10.15
C PRO A 152 -10.85 -4.45 11.40
N THR A 153 -11.80 -3.55 11.23
CA THR A 153 -12.52 -2.91 12.33
C THR A 153 -13.97 -3.37 12.34
N ARG A 154 -14.66 -3.29 11.21
CA ARG A 154 -16.06 -3.70 11.07
C ARG A 154 -16.22 -4.55 9.81
N LYS A 155 -17.04 -5.59 9.89
CA LYS A 155 -17.41 -6.41 8.70
C LYS A 155 -18.14 -5.58 7.63
N SER A 156 -18.72 -4.43 8.00
CA SER A 156 -19.39 -3.51 7.08
C SER A 156 -18.46 -2.52 6.38
N ASP A 157 -17.18 -2.46 6.74
CA ASP A 157 -16.22 -1.57 6.08
C ASP A 157 -16.11 -1.92 4.60
N ALA A 158 -16.13 -0.91 3.73
CA ALA A 158 -16.21 -1.12 2.28
C ALA A 158 -15.11 -2.03 1.74
N ILE A 159 -13.89 -1.89 2.26
CA ILE A 159 -12.76 -2.71 1.88
C ILE A 159 -12.89 -4.15 2.38
N ASP A 160 -13.45 -4.34 3.57
CA ASP A 160 -13.68 -5.67 4.17
C ASP A 160 -14.72 -6.45 3.36
N VAL A 161 -15.83 -5.79 3.01
CA VAL A 161 -16.85 -6.36 2.12
C VAL A 161 -16.24 -6.73 0.77
N PHE A 162 -15.41 -5.86 0.19
CA PHE A 162 -14.86 -6.03 -1.14
C PHE A 162 -13.77 -7.11 -1.22
N LEU A 163 -12.81 -7.13 -0.28
CA LEU A 163 -11.63 -8.01 -0.37
C LEU A 163 -11.66 -9.22 0.55
N ARG A 164 -12.46 -9.21 1.65
CA ARG A 164 -12.56 -10.39 2.54
C ARG A 164 -13.81 -11.21 2.33
N GLN A 165 -14.97 -10.56 2.11
CA GLN A 165 -16.23 -11.29 2.01
C GLN A 165 -16.58 -11.66 0.55
N LYS A 166 -16.22 -10.81 -0.40
CA LYS A 166 -16.58 -10.96 -1.82
C LYS A 166 -15.35 -10.67 -2.70
N ALA A 167 -14.22 -11.28 -2.36
CA ALA A 167 -12.99 -11.08 -3.13
C ALA A 167 -13.20 -11.42 -4.60
N PRO A 168 -12.81 -10.54 -5.54
CA PRO A 168 -12.79 -10.87 -6.96
C PRO A 168 -11.78 -11.99 -7.26
N ASP A 169 -12.00 -12.78 -8.33
CA ASP A 169 -11.10 -13.86 -8.74
C ASP A 169 -9.65 -13.38 -9.03
N ASN A 170 -9.51 -12.11 -9.43
CA ASN A 170 -8.23 -11.46 -9.68
C ASN A 170 -7.70 -10.69 -8.47
N ALA A 171 -8.01 -11.15 -7.25
CA ALA A 171 -7.51 -10.60 -6.01
C ALA A 171 -6.62 -11.61 -5.27
N ILE A 172 -5.54 -11.12 -4.69
CA ILE A 172 -4.72 -11.84 -3.71
C ILE A 172 -4.88 -11.14 -2.37
N VAL A 173 -5.42 -11.85 -1.38
CA VAL A 173 -5.68 -11.30 -0.05
C VAL A 173 -4.93 -12.12 0.99
N VAL A 174 -4.12 -11.45 1.79
CA VAL A 174 -3.26 -12.06 2.81
C VAL A 174 -3.65 -11.54 4.19
N GLU A 175 -3.88 -12.46 5.11
CA GLU A 175 -4.02 -12.14 6.53
C GLU A 175 -2.67 -12.27 7.23
N ALA A 176 -2.26 -11.22 7.93
CA ALA A 176 -1.04 -11.21 8.71
C ALA A 176 -1.27 -10.65 10.12
N ASN A 177 -0.67 -11.30 11.12
CA ASN A 177 -0.68 -10.81 12.49
C ASN A 177 0.77 -10.65 13.00
N TRP A 178 0.93 -10.17 14.23
CA TRP A 178 2.22 -9.91 14.82
C TRP A 178 3.15 -11.16 14.87
N ARG A 179 2.58 -12.37 15.00
CA ARG A 179 3.36 -13.64 15.03
C ARG A 179 4.04 -13.95 13.69
N HIS A 180 3.54 -13.41 12.60
CA HIS A 180 4.15 -13.54 11.28
C HIS A 180 5.30 -12.54 11.04
N ASN A 181 5.46 -11.55 11.95
CA ASN A 181 6.46 -10.51 11.81
C ASN A 181 7.71 -10.85 12.63
N PRO A 182 8.83 -11.28 12.01
CA PRO A 182 10.06 -11.59 12.73
C PRO A 182 10.72 -10.36 13.35
N PHE A 183 10.29 -9.16 12.95
CA PHE A 183 10.79 -7.87 13.46
C PHE A 183 9.84 -7.24 14.49
N PHE A 184 8.89 -8.03 15.02
CA PHE A 184 7.96 -7.51 16.03
C PHE A 184 8.74 -7.12 17.30
N PRO A 185 8.52 -5.91 17.85
CA PRO A 185 9.26 -5.44 19.00
C PRO A 185 9.05 -6.35 20.23
N ALA A 186 10.13 -6.80 20.84
CA ALA A 186 10.07 -7.70 22.01
C ALA A 186 9.28 -7.08 23.17
N VAL A 187 9.36 -5.75 23.36
CA VAL A 187 8.61 -5.02 24.40
C VAL A 187 7.09 -5.16 24.26
N LEU A 188 6.58 -5.38 23.04
CA LEU A 188 5.15 -5.56 22.80
C LEU A 188 4.72 -7.04 22.84
N ASN A 189 5.68 -7.96 22.86
CA ASN A 189 5.38 -9.39 22.82
C ASN A 189 4.62 -9.83 24.08
N ASP A 190 5.06 -9.36 25.23
CA ASP A 190 4.44 -9.69 26.51
C ASP A 190 3.02 -9.11 26.61
N GLU A 191 2.80 -7.91 26.10
CA GLU A 191 1.46 -7.31 26.05
C GLU A 191 0.50 -8.11 25.15
N CYS A 192 0.99 -8.61 23.99
CA CYS A 192 0.16 -9.38 23.05
C CYS A 192 -0.17 -10.80 23.53
N LEU A 193 0.58 -11.36 24.50
CA LEU A 193 0.32 -12.67 25.06
C LEU A 193 -0.79 -12.65 26.14
N HIS A 194 -1.17 -11.48 26.63
CA HIS A 194 -2.20 -11.28 27.65
C HIS A 194 -3.58 -10.91 27.08
N TYR A 195 -3.73 -10.84 25.77
CA TYR A 195 -4.97 -10.63 25.03
C TYR A 195 -5.23 -11.77 24.03
#